data_a89cec9bd793f4bce7e97e37ae1db3ae
#
_entry.id   a89cec9bd793f4bce7e97e37ae1db3ae
#
_cell.length_a   1.000
_cell.length_b   1.000
_cell.length_c   1.000
_cell.angle_alpha   90.00
_cell.angle_beta   90.00
_cell.angle_gamma   90.00
#
_symmetry.space_group_name_H-M   'P 1'
#
loop_
_entity.id
_entity.type
_entity.pdbx_description
1 polymer ?
#
loop_
_entity_poly.entity_id
_entity_poly.type
_entity_poly.pdbx_seq_one_letter_code
_entity_poly.pdbx_strand_id
1 'polypeptide(L)'
;DQRLEAFEESVFASPAHELAPSIHSIDRDLTAIRRAVLPLREAVSRLIREELPLIERGVVLYLRDCQDHLSQIVDFVEAQRELVRALRESHSASLEQRSSEAMKMLTIIATIFIPLSFIAGVYGMNFDREASPFSMPELGWAYGYPGVLGLMAALALGMLVYFRHRRWL
;
A
#
# COMPACT_ATOMS: atom_id res chain seq x y z
N ASP A 1 6.30 4.53 25.07
CA ASP A 1 4.91 4.04 25.09
C ASP A 1 3.90 5.11 24.65
N GLN A 2 3.76 6.21 25.36
CA GLN A 2 2.77 7.26 25.01
C GLN A 2 2.87 7.81 23.58
N ARG A 3 4.06 7.86 22.98
CA ARG A 3 4.24 8.30 21.58
C ARG A 3 3.82 7.24 20.56
N LEU A 4 3.95 5.96 20.91
CA LEU A 4 3.50 4.85 20.08
C LEU A 4 1.99 4.64 20.17
N GLU A 5 1.39 4.74 21.37
CA GLU A 5 -0.06 4.69 21.55
C GLU A 5 -0.77 5.85 20.84
N ALA A 6 -0.26 7.08 20.98
CA ALA A 6 -0.76 8.23 20.23
C ALA A 6 -0.56 8.08 18.71
N PHE A 7 0.46 7.33 18.28
CA PHE A 7 0.71 7.04 16.89
C PHE A 7 -0.23 5.98 16.35
N GLU A 8 -0.53 4.92 17.10
CA GLU A 8 -1.53 3.91 16.72
C GLU A 8 -2.93 4.56 16.54
N GLU A 9 -3.35 5.45 17.43
CA GLU A 9 -4.59 6.22 17.23
C GLU A 9 -4.54 7.13 16.00
N SER A 10 -3.40 7.74 15.70
CA SER A 10 -3.24 8.61 14.53
C SER A 10 -3.19 7.85 13.21
N VAL A 11 -2.73 6.59 13.20
CA VAL A 11 -2.68 5.72 12.00
C VAL A 11 -4.07 5.48 11.43
N PHE A 12 -5.10 5.40 12.29
CA PHE A 12 -6.48 5.24 11.84
C PHE A 12 -7.17 6.54 11.44
N ALA A 13 -6.65 7.69 11.86
CA ALA A 13 -7.29 9.01 11.68
C ALA A 13 -6.57 9.92 10.66
N SER A 14 -5.29 9.70 10.36
CA SER A 14 -4.50 10.61 9.51
C SER A 14 -4.41 10.19 8.06
N PRO A 15 -4.36 11.15 7.11
CA PRO A 15 -4.14 10.84 5.70
C PRO A 15 -2.77 10.15 5.53
N ALA A 16 -2.75 9.12 4.69
CA ALA A 16 -1.61 8.23 4.46
C ALA A 16 -0.25 8.92 4.16
N HIS A 17 -0.28 10.18 3.75
CA HIS A 17 0.92 10.97 3.43
C HIS A 17 1.72 11.42 4.67
N GLU A 18 1.08 11.56 5.84
CA GLU A 18 1.74 12.04 7.07
C GLU A 18 2.37 10.91 7.90
N LEU A 19 1.97 9.67 7.64
CA LEU A 19 2.42 8.50 8.40
C LEU A 19 3.87 8.08 8.05
N ALA A 20 4.27 8.17 6.79
CA ALA A 20 5.57 7.73 6.33
C ALA A 20 6.76 8.48 6.99
N PRO A 21 6.75 9.82 7.13
CA PRO A 21 7.79 10.55 7.86
C PRO A 21 7.86 10.19 9.34
N SER A 22 6.69 9.96 9.98
CA SER A 22 6.61 9.62 11.41
C SER A 22 7.17 8.22 11.68
N ILE A 23 6.82 7.23 10.86
CA ILE A 23 7.38 5.87 10.90
C ILE A 23 8.91 5.92 10.76
N HIS A 24 9.42 6.71 9.82
CA HIS A 24 10.86 6.84 9.61
C HIS A 24 11.59 7.49 10.78
N SER A 25 10.98 8.51 11.42
CA SER A 25 11.56 9.15 12.60
C SER A 25 11.66 8.20 13.79
N ILE A 26 10.61 7.40 14.04
CA ILE A 26 10.59 6.40 15.11
C ILE A 26 11.65 5.31 14.87
N ASP A 27 11.76 4.77 13.66
CA ASP A 27 12.78 3.76 13.33
C ASP A 27 14.20 4.30 13.54
N ARG A 28 14.44 5.56 13.20
CA ARG A 28 15.72 6.22 13.45
C ARG A 28 16.03 6.36 14.95
N ASP A 29 15.04 6.77 15.74
CA ASP A 29 15.20 6.93 17.19
C ASP A 29 15.45 5.60 17.88
N LEU A 30 14.70 4.55 17.53
CA LEU A 30 14.92 3.18 18.01
C LEU A 30 16.31 2.64 17.61
N THR A 31 16.75 2.94 16.40
CA THR A 31 18.08 2.57 15.93
C THR A 31 19.19 3.29 16.73
N ALA A 32 18.98 4.57 17.06
CA ALA A 32 19.92 5.34 17.89
C ALA A 32 20.03 4.74 19.31
N ILE A 33 18.89 4.42 19.94
CA ILE A 33 18.84 3.78 21.25
C ILE A 33 19.60 2.43 21.21
N ARG A 34 19.29 1.59 20.23
CA ARG A 34 19.97 0.30 20.05
C ARG A 34 21.48 0.43 19.94
N ARG A 35 21.95 1.40 19.14
CA ARG A 35 23.39 1.68 18.96
C ARG A 35 24.08 2.14 20.24
N ALA A 36 23.35 2.78 21.15
CA ALA A 36 23.87 3.19 22.44
C ALA A 36 23.89 2.05 23.46
N VAL A 37 22.82 1.25 23.50
CA VAL A 37 22.63 0.21 24.55
C VAL A 37 23.47 -1.04 24.29
N LEU A 38 23.63 -1.48 23.02
CA LEU A 38 24.41 -2.70 22.72
C LEU A 38 25.86 -2.65 23.19
N PRO A 39 26.64 -1.57 22.93
CA PRO A 39 28.02 -1.48 23.44
C PRO A 39 28.05 -1.39 24.97
N LEU A 40 27.09 -0.72 25.59
CA LEU A 40 27.01 -0.62 27.05
C LEU A 40 26.78 -1.99 27.68
N ARG A 41 25.84 -2.80 27.15
CA ARG A 41 25.62 -4.19 27.58
C ARG A 41 26.91 -5.02 27.47
N GLU A 42 27.65 -4.89 26.36
CA GLU A 42 28.90 -5.59 26.14
C GLU A 42 29.97 -5.15 27.15
N ALA A 43 30.08 -3.84 27.43
CA ALA A 43 31.02 -3.31 28.42
C ALA A 43 30.72 -3.86 29.82
N VAL A 44 29.44 -3.83 30.26
CA VAL A 44 29.04 -4.41 31.55
C VAL A 44 29.31 -5.91 31.60
N SER A 45 29.03 -6.66 30.52
CA SER A 45 29.33 -8.08 30.43
C SER A 45 30.83 -8.39 30.56
N ARG A 46 31.71 -7.55 30.00
CA ARG A 46 33.16 -7.68 30.15
C ARG A 46 33.60 -7.42 31.59
N LEU A 47 33.08 -6.37 32.23
CA LEU A 47 33.39 -6.07 33.63
C LEU A 47 33.03 -7.23 34.56
N ILE A 48 31.97 -7.96 34.29
CA ILE A 48 31.56 -9.14 35.06
C ILE A 48 32.51 -10.33 34.83
N ARG A 49 32.94 -10.53 33.56
CA ARG A 49 33.76 -11.71 33.18
C ARG A 49 35.23 -11.61 33.53
N GLU A 50 35.80 -10.40 33.46
CA GLU A 50 37.26 -10.21 33.57
C GLU A 50 37.76 -10.21 35.02
N GLU A 51 36.90 -10.45 36.04
CA GLU A 51 37.23 -10.51 37.47
C GLU A 51 38.33 -9.50 37.87
N LEU A 52 38.13 -8.24 37.51
CA LEU A 52 39.11 -7.18 37.76
C LEU A 52 39.31 -7.00 39.25
N PRO A 53 40.60 -6.95 39.74
CA PRO A 53 40.91 -6.84 41.17
C PRO A 53 40.40 -5.54 41.81
N LEU A 54 40.00 -4.56 41.00
CA LEU A 54 39.43 -3.29 41.42
C LEU A 54 37.93 -3.37 41.72
N ILE A 55 37.24 -4.46 41.33
CA ILE A 55 35.82 -4.65 41.50
C ILE A 55 35.54 -5.57 42.66
N GLU A 56 34.98 -5.06 43.76
CA GLU A 56 34.58 -5.86 44.90
C GLU A 56 33.46 -6.86 44.50
N ARG A 57 33.48 -8.06 45.10
CA ARG A 57 32.48 -9.10 44.85
C ARG A 57 31.03 -8.63 45.04
N GLY A 58 30.82 -7.72 46.02
CA GLY A 58 29.50 -7.12 46.20
C GLY A 58 28.99 -6.29 45.05
N VAL A 59 29.88 -5.62 44.30
CA VAL A 59 29.56 -4.81 43.14
C VAL A 59 29.14 -5.67 41.93
N VAL A 60 29.68 -6.88 41.80
CA VAL A 60 29.34 -7.82 40.71
C VAL A 60 27.86 -8.15 40.70
N LEU A 61 27.21 -8.21 41.86
CA LEU A 61 25.75 -8.44 41.93
C LEU A 61 24.97 -7.31 41.28
N TYR A 62 25.33 -6.05 41.53
CA TYR A 62 24.71 -4.88 40.93
C TYR A 62 25.00 -4.77 39.42
N LEU A 63 26.21 -5.20 39.01
CA LEU A 63 26.53 -5.25 37.56
C LEU A 63 25.67 -6.28 36.82
N ARG A 64 25.36 -7.43 37.44
CA ARG A 64 24.44 -8.41 36.86
C ARG A 64 23.04 -7.87 36.74
N ASP A 65 22.53 -7.22 37.77
CA ASP A 65 21.23 -6.55 37.71
C ASP A 65 21.18 -5.49 36.59
N CYS A 66 22.23 -4.68 36.45
CA CYS A 66 22.41 -3.74 35.37
C CYS A 66 22.43 -4.42 33.99
N GLN A 67 23.12 -5.57 33.87
CA GLN A 67 23.15 -6.36 32.63
C GLN A 67 21.76 -6.87 32.25
N ASP A 68 21.01 -7.36 33.23
CA ASP A 68 19.64 -7.85 33.02
C ASP A 68 18.71 -6.72 32.53
N HIS A 69 18.80 -5.54 33.17
CA HIS A 69 18.05 -4.37 32.71
C HIS A 69 18.43 -3.93 31.29
N LEU A 70 19.73 -3.92 30.95
CA LEU A 70 20.20 -3.60 29.62
C LEU A 70 19.69 -4.60 28.58
N SER A 71 19.62 -5.88 28.93
CA SER A 71 19.07 -6.93 28.06
C SER A 71 17.58 -6.71 27.83
N GLN A 72 16.81 -6.40 28.87
CA GLN A 72 15.39 -6.07 28.75
C GLN A 72 15.16 -4.84 27.84
N ILE A 73 16.01 -3.81 27.94
CA ILE A 73 15.93 -2.64 27.06
C ILE A 73 16.20 -3.04 25.59
N VAL A 74 17.19 -3.89 25.34
CA VAL A 74 17.49 -4.38 23.98
C VAL A 74 16.30 -5.14 23.42
N ASP A 75 15.75 -6.08 24.19
CA ASP A 75 14.61 -6.90 23.77
C ASP A 75 13.37 -6.02 23.50
N PHE A 76 13.12 -5.03 24.35
CA PHE A 76 12.06 -4.04 24.14
C PHE A 76 12.26 -3.24 22.85
N VAL A 77 13.47 -2.73 22.60
CA VAL A 77 13.77 -1.97 21.39
C VAL A 77 13.61 -2.85 20.13
N GLU A 78 14.03 -4.11 20.17
CA GLU A 78 13.85 -5.02 19.03
C GLU A 78 12.36 -5.31 18.78
N ALA A 79 11.55 -5.52 19.81
CA ALA A 79 10.10 -5.68 19.68
C ALA A 79 9.43 -4.44 19.06
N GLN A 80 9.81 -3.24 19.51
CA GLN A 80 9.29 -2.00 18.92
C GLN A 80 9.70 -1.83 17.46
N ARG A 81 10.92 -2.22 17.10
CA ARG A 81 11.37 -2.17 15.69
C ARG A 81 10.61 -3.15 14.80
N GLU A 82 10.25 -4.31 15.33
CA GLU A 82 9.42 -5.27 14.60
C GLU A 82 8.01 -4.72 14.35
N LEU A 83 7.42 -4.08 15.35
CA LEU A 83 6.13 -3.38 15.20
C LEU A 83 6.19 -2.28 14.13
N VAL A 84 7.24 -1.45 14.14
CA VAL A 84 7.45 -0.40 13.12
C VAL A 84 7.58 -0.98 11.72
N ARG A 85 8.24 -2.13 11.56
CA ARG A 85 8.31 -2.84 10.26
C ARG A 85 6.95 -3.32 9.80
N ALA A 86 6.19 -3.95 10.69
CA ALA A 86 4.83 -4.41 10.39
C ALA A 86 3.90 -3.25 9.99
N LEU A 87 3.99 -2.11 10.68
CA LEU A 87 3.25 -0.89 10.31
C LEU A 87 3.65 -0.36 8.93
N ARG A 88 4.94 -0.37 8.58
CA ARG A 88 5.43 0.04 7.27
C ARG A 88 4.89 -0.88 6.17
N GLU A 89 4.93 -2.19 6.37
CA GLU A 89 4.40 -3.18 5.43
C GLU A 89 2.90 -3.01 5.23
N SER A 90 2.15 -2.87 6.30
CA SER A 90 0.71 -2.61 6.26
C SER A 90 0.37 -1.30 5.51
N HIS A 91 1.12 -0.23 5.77
CA HIS A 91 0.95 1.03 5.06
C HIS A 91 1.23 0.89 3.55
N SER A 92 2.33 0.21 3.17
CA SER A 92 2.67 -0.04 1.76
C SER A 92 1.59 -0.87 1.07
N ALA A 93 1.10 -1.94 1.71
CA ALA A 93 0.01 -2.77 1.20
C ALA A 93 -1.29 -1.97 1.00
N SER A 94 -1.60 -1.05 1.91
CA SER A 94 -2.76 -0.15 1.78
C SER A 94 -2.64 0.78 0.56
N LEU A 95 -1.44 1.32 0.29
CA LEU A 95 -1.19 2.16 -0.89
C LEU A 95 -1.31 1.35 -2.19
N GLU A 96 -0.75 0.15 -2.23
CA GLU A 96 -0.86 -0.77 -3.38
C GLU A 96 -2.32 -1.14 -3.66
N GLN A 97 -3.09 -1.42 -2.61
CA GLN A 97 -4.51 -1.71 -2.74
C GLN A 97 -5.28 -0.52 -3.35
N ARG A 98 -5.08 0.70 -2.85
CA ARG A 98 -5.71 1.91 -3.42
C ARG A 98 -5.32 2.13 -4.87
N SER A 99 -4.05 1.94 -5.22
CA SER A 99 -3.57 2.00 -6.60
C SER A 99 -4.24 0.95 -7.48
N SER A 100 -4.35 -0.28 -6.99
CA SER A 100 -5.03 -1.39 -7.69
C SER A 100 -6.52 -1.09 -7.91
N GLU A 101 -7.21 -0.51 -6.92
CA GLU A 101 -8.61 -0.11 -7.05
C GLU A 101 -8.79 0.99 -8.10
N ALA A 102 -7.91 2.00 -8.11
CA ALA A 102 -7.94 3.05 -9.13
C ALA A 102 -7.67 2.48 -10.55
N MET A 103 -6.71 1.55 -10.68
CA MET A 103 -6.43 0.87 -11.94
C MET A 103 -7.59 0.00 -12.40
N LYS A 104 -8.28 -0.71 -11.49
CA LYS A 104 -9.50 -1.48 -11.80
C LYS A 104 -10.58 -0.55 -12.36
N MET A 105 -10.84 0.57 -11.70
CA MET A 105 -11.85 1.54 -12.15
C MET A 105 -11.51 2.09 -13.54
N LEU A 106 -10.25 2.48 -13.77
CA LEU A 106 -9.76 2.94 -15.06
C LEU A 106 -9.92 1.86 -16.14
N THR A 107 -9.59 0.61 -15.81
CA THR A 107 -9.74 -0.52 -16.73
C THR A 107 -11.19 -0.78 -17.10
N ILE A 108 -12.12 -0.72 -16.14
CA ILE A 108 -13.56 -0.88 -16.39
C ILE A 108 -14.04 0.21 -17.36
N ILE A 109 -13.72 1.48 -17.07
CA ILE A 109 -14.10 2.59 -17.92
C ILE A 109 -13.53 2.42 -19.32
N ALA A 110 -12.23 2.20 -19.46
CA ALA A 110 -11.57 2.03 -20.74
C ALA A 110 -12.15 0.86 -21.55
N THR A 111 -12.37 -0.29 -20.91
CA THR A 111 -12.88 -1.50 -21.58
C THR A 111 -14.29 -1.30 -22.12
N ILE A 112 -15.12 -0.51 -21.43
CA ILE A 112 -16.47 -0.18 -21.91
C ILE A 112 -16.43 0.89 -23.00
N PHE A 113 -15.69 1.98 -22.80
CA PHE A 113 -15.74 3.13 -23.69
C PHE A 113 -14.96 2.94 -24.99
N ILE A 114 -13.84 2.18 -24.99
CA ILE A 114 -13.03 2.01 -26.21
C ILE A 114 -13.85 1.37 -27.35
N PRO A 115 -14.53 0.21 -27.16
CA PRO A 115 -15.30 -0.36 -28.27
C PRO A 115 -16.51 0.50 -28.65
N LEU A 116 -17.15 1.19 -27.70
CA LEU A 116 -18.25 2.09 -28.00
C LEU A 116 -17.78 3.29 -28.83
N SER A 117 -16.64 3.89 -28.45
CA SER A 117 -16.04 5.00 -29.19
C SER A 117 -15.60 4.58 -30.59
N PHE A 118 -15.07 3.35 -30.74
CA PHE A 118 -14.72 2.79 -32.04
C PHE A 118 -15.94 2.66 -32.94
N ILE A 119 -17.04 2.07 -32.42
CA ILE A 119 -18.30 1.93 -33.17
C ILE A 119 -18.82 3.33 -33.58
N ALA A 120 -18.93 4.25 -32.62
CA ALA A 120 -19.37 5.62 -32.87
C ALA A 120 -18.47 6.34 -33.91
N GLY A 121 -17.15 6.11 -33.84
CA GLY A 121 -16.19 6.66 -34.80
C GLY A 121 -16.40 6.13 -36.22
N VAL A 122 -16.59 4.82 -36.37
CA VAL A 122 -16.86 4.21 -37.67
C VAL A 122 -18.17 4.76 -38.27
N TYR A 123 -19.24 4.82 -37.48
CA TYR A 123 -20.51 5.35 -37.94
C TYR A 123 -20.55 6.90 -38.06
N GLY A 124 -19.58 7.61 -37.49
CA GLY A 124 -19.34 9.02 -37.66
C GLY A 124 -18.58 9.39 -38.94
N MET A 125 -18.09 8.42 -39.70
CA MET A 125 -17.39 8.65 -40.96
C MET A 125 -18.40 9.03 -42.05
N ASN A 126 -18.11 10.12 -42.79
CA ASN A 126 -18.96 10.61 -43.90
C ASN A 126 -18.50 9.98 -45.22
N PHE A 127 -18.91 8.74 -45.48
CA PHE A 127 -18.72 8.12 -46.81
C PHE A 127 -19.86 8.48 -47.77
N ASP A 128 -19.49 8.77 -49.01
CA ASP A 128 -20.48 9.03 -50.06
C ASP A 128 -21.09 7.69 -50.51
N ARG A 129 -22.41 7.61 -50.38
CA ARG A 129 -23.18 6.40 -50.72
C ARG A 129 -23.26 6.15 -52.22
N GLU A 130 -23.17 7.21 -53.05
CA GLU A 130 -23.24 7.09 -54.51
C GLU A 130 -21.92 6.56 -55.07
N ALA A 131 -20.82 6.68 -54.31
CA ALA A 131 -19.50 6.26 -54.76
C ALA A 131 -19.27 4.73 -54.75
N SER A 132 -19.96 3.96 -53.87
CA SER A 132 -19.78 2.52 -53.74
C SER A 132 -20.94 1.83 -53.02
N PRO A 133 -21.37 0.63 -53.48
CA PRO A 133 -22.38 -0.18 -52.81
C PRO A 133 -21.94 -0.67 -51.42
N PHE A 134 -20.64 -0.56 -51.08
CA PHE A 134 -20.08 -0.93 -49.76
C PHE A 134 -19.98 0.26 -48.79
N SER A 135 -20.40 1.46 -49.20
CA SER A 135 -20.37 2.68 -48.36
C SER A 135 -21.53 2.70 -47.37
N MET A 136 -21.41 1.97 -46.27
CA MET A 136 -22.37 1.93 -45.16
C MET A 136 -23.83 1.78 -45.59
N PRO A 137 -24.26 0.68 -46.21
CA PRO A 137 -25.62 0.48 -46.72
C PRO A 137 -26.67 0.57 -45.60
N GLU A 138 -26.31 0.23 -44.35
CA GLU A 138 -27.17 0.28 -43.17
C GLU A 138 -27.64 1.70 -42.81
N LEU A 139 -26.92 2.74 -43.18
CA LEU A 139 -27.34 4.13 -42.97
C LEU A 139 -28.58 4.53 -43.78
N GLY A 140 -28.89 3.78 -44.85
CA GLY A 140 -30.13 3.93 -45.64
C GLY A 140 -31.35 3.23 -45.05
N TRP A 141 -31.15 2.41 -44.06
CA TRP A 141 -32.19 1.61 -43.44
C TRP A 141 -32.86 2.38 -42.30
N ALA A 142 -34.20 2.44 -42.26
CA ALA A 142 -34.95 3.19 -41.25
C ALA A 142 -34.60 2.73 -39.78
N TYR A 143 -34.20 1.49 -39.62
CA TYR A 143 -33.82 0.93 -38.32
C TYR A 143 -32.29 0.88 -38.09
N GLY A 144 -31.49 1.40 -39.01
CA GLY A 144 -30.02 1.36 -38.90
C GLY A 144 -29.52 2.09 -37.63
N TYR A 145 -29.95 3.34 -37.45
CA TYR A 145 -29.56 4.14 -36.26
C TYR A 145 -30.01 3.52 -34.93
N PRO A 146 -31.30 3.16 -34.71
CA PRO A 146 -31.71 2.50 -33.47
C PRO A 146 -31.07 1.13 -33.30
N GLY A 147 -30.74 0.40 -34.37
CA GLY A 147 -30.03 -0.88 -34.33
C GLY A 147 -28.62 -0.74 -33.77
N VAL A 148 -27.85 0.25 -34.25
CA VAL A 148 -26.50 0.53 -33.76
C VAL A 148 -26.52 0.98 -32.30
N LEU A 149 -27.44 1.85 -31.91
CA LEU A 149 -27.62 2.23 -30.50
C LEU A 149 -27.99 1.05 -29.63
N GLY A 150 -28.86 0.16 -30.09
CA GLY A 150 -29.21 -1.08 -29.39
C GLY A 150 -27.99 -2.01 -29.21
N LEU A 151 -27.16 -2.16 -30.24
CA LEU A 151 -25.90 -2.93 -30.16
C LEU A 151 -24.95 -2.33 -29.15
N MET A 152 -24.73 -1.02 -29.17
CA MET A 152 -23.87 -0.31 -28.23
C MET A 152 -24.36 -0.47 -26.78
N ALA A 153 -25.67 -0.33 -26.57
CA ALA A 153 -26.29 -0.53 -25.27
C ALA A 153 -26.14 -2.00 -24.78
N ALA A 154 -26.33 -2.97 -25.65
CA ALA A 154 -26.14 -4.39 -25.34
C ALA A 154 -24.69 -4.71 -24.97
N LEU A 155 -23.71 -4.16 -25.69
CA LEU A 155 -22.28 -4.28 -25.38
C LEU A 155 -21.95 -3.67 -24.00
N ALA A 156 -22.42 -2.44 -23.74
CA ALA A 156 -22.19 -1.77 -22.47
C ALA A 156 -22.79 -2.54 -21.29
N LEU A 157 -24.05 -2.98 -21.41
CA LEU A 157 -24.71 -3.78 -20.39
C LEU A 157 -24.05 -5.14 -20.19
N GLY A 158 -23.67 -5.82 -21.28
CA GLY A 158 -22.97 -7.10 -21.21
C GLY A 158 -21.64 -6.98 -20.46
N MET A 159 -20.87 -5.92 -20.72
CA MET A 159 -19.61 -5.65 -20.00
C MET A 159 -19.85 -5.30 -18.52
N LEU A 160 -20.85 -4.49 -18.20
CA LEU A 160 -21.21 -4.18 -16.81
C LEU A 160 -21.60 -5.45 -16.04
N VAL A 161 -22.43 -6.31 -16.63
CA VAL A 161 -22.82 -7.60 -16.03
C VAL A 161 -21.60 -8.51 -15.84
N TYR A 162 -20.70 -8.57 -16.81
CA TYR A 162 -19.45 -9.33 -16.72
C TYR A 162 -18.58 -8.84 -15.55
N PHE A 163 -18.34 -7.53 -15.43
CA PHE A 163 -17.53 -6.98 -14.33
C PHE A 163 -18.20 -7.18 -12.97
N ARG A 164 -19.52 -7.03 -12.89
CA ARG A 164 -20.28 -7.33 -11.67
C ARG A 164 -20.15 -8.81 -11.28
N HIS A 165 -20.25 -9.73 -12.25
CA HIS A 165 -20.07 -11.18 -11.99
C HIS A 165 -18.65 -11.51 -11.50
N ARG A 166 -17.66 -10.82 -11.99
CA ARG A 166 -16.27 -10.94 -11.56
C ARG A 166 -15.95 -10.22 -10.24
N ARG A 167 -16.92 -9.58 -9.60
CA ARG A 167 -16.74 -8.79 -8.37
C ARG A 167 -15.70 -7.67 -8.52
N TRP A 168 -15.67 -7.05 -9.68
CA TRP A 168 -14.83 -5.87 -9.94
C TRP A 168 -15.60 -4.58 -9.65
N LEU A 169 -16.92 -4.67 -9.63
CA LEU A 169 -17.91 -3.68 -9.23
C LEU A 169 -18.63 -4.14 -7.99
#